data_6ed193ceec69bb23f0607572908bde6e
#
_entry.id   6ed193ceec69bb23f0607572908bde6e
#
_cell.length_a   1.000
_cell.length_b   1.000
_cell.length_c   1.000
_cell.angle_alpha   90.00
_cell.angle_beta   90.00
_cell.angle_gamma   90.00
#
_symmetry.space_group_name_H-M   'P 1'
#
loop_
_entity.id
_entity.type
_entity.pdbx_description
1 polymer ?
#
loop_
_entity_poly.entity_id
_entity_poly.type
_entity_poly.pdbx_seq_one_letter_code
_entity_poly.pdbx_strand_id
1 'polypeptide(L)'
;ANDLPDAGDDDGPNGEVPAAYGWRRRWARQGVICDELSVSALALNLPASGEGLTSGVVFNHRRCGEPVRLTLRQLGDAKLEVPPGTLVRICENPSVLAHAATTLEGEAAPLVCVEGQPNSAVLALLNLLAADGAEFAYHGDFDWGGLRIATTVIERYGAEPWRFGVADYLAAAPAGTLLLDPPGAGATAPWAPGLVEAMTAHNVAIHEEQVLDDLLADLVEGERQN
;
A
#
# COMPACT_ATOMS: atom_id res chain seq x y z
N ALA A 1 -1.74 -32.17 22.44
CA ALA A 1 -0.57 -31.53 21.83
C ALA A 1 -1.04 -31.00 20.50
N ASN A 2 -1.17 -29.69 20.35
CA ASN A 2 -1.48 -29.03 19.10
C ASN A 2 -0.15 -28.88 18.34
N ASP A 3 0.14 -29.81 17.44
CA ASP A 3 1.19 -29.62 16.44
C ASP A 3 0.68 -28.58 15.43
N LEU A 4 0.99 -27.32 15.67
CA LEU A 4 0.89 -26.29 14.65
C LEU A 4 1.87 -26.69 13.53
N PRO A 5 1.48 -26.63 12.23
CA PRO A 5 2.40 -26.90 11.14
C PRO A 5 3.56 -25.91 11.25
N ASP A 6 4.76 -26.48 11.32
CA ASP A 6 6.02 -25.75 11.41
C ASP A 6 6.10 -24.67 10.29
N ALA A 7 6.52 -23.47 10.67
CA ALA A 7 6.76 -22.36 9.75
C ALA A 7 8.03 -22.58 8.91
N GLY A 8 8.28 -23.83 8.51
CA GLY A 8 9.39 -24.20 7.64
C GLY A 8 9.28 -23.46 6.31
N ASP A 9 10.37 -22.80 5.96
CA ASP A 9 10.65 -22.11 4.71
C ASP A 9 10.31 -23.00 3.52
N ASP A 10 9.11 -22.85 2.98
CA ASP A 10 8.72 -23.39 1.69
C ASP A 10 8.58 -22.24 0.69
N ASP A 11 9.62 -21.42 0.64
CA ASP A 11 9.94 -20.62 -0.52
C ASP A 11 10.44 -21.59 -1.59
N GLY A 12 9.53 -22.06 -2.44
CA GLY A 12 9.91 -22.80 -3.64
C GLY A 12 10.94 -22.02 -4.44
N PRO A 13 11.81 -22.67 -5.23
CA PRO A 13 12.96 -22.05 -5.89
C PRO A 13 12.64 -20.90 -6.86
N ASN A 14 11.39 -20.47 -6.99
CA ASN A 14 10.94 -19.46 -7.95
C ASN A 14 10.05 -18.36 -7.37
N GLY A 15 9.95 -18.15 -6.05
CA GLY A 15 9.29 -16.94 -5.51
C GLY A 15 7.81 -16.69 -5.91
N GLU A 16 7.11 -17.70 -6.41
CA GLU A 16 5.86 -17.53 -7.19
C GLU A 16 4.56 -17.46 -6.39
N VAL A 17 4.60 -17.63 -5.07
CA VAL A 17 3.37 -17.54 -4.27
C VAL A 17 3.62 -16.64 -3.07
N PRO A 18 2.80 -15.55 -2.87
CA PRO A 18 2.91 -14.74 -1.67
C PRO A 18 2.84 -15.62 -0.41
N ALA A 19 3.74 -15.41 0.55
CA ALA A 19 3.84 -16.22 1.77
C ALA A 19 2.48 -16.40 2.49
N ALA A 20 1.64 -15.37 2.48
CA ALA A 20 0.27 -15.42 2.98
C ALA A 20 -0.64 -16.39 2.22
N TYR A 21 -0.39 -16.62 0.93
CA TYR A 21 -1.15 -17.57 0.12
C TYR A 21 -0.68 -19.01 0.35
N GLY A 22 0.63 -19.21 0.47
CA GLY A 22 1.22 -20.50 0.83
C GLY A 22 0.74 -21.01 2.19
N TRP A 23 0.65 -20.13 3.19
CA TRP A 23 0.11 -20.42 4.51
C TRP A 23 -1.36 -20.89 4.42
N ARG A 24 -2.22 -20.19 3.69
CA ARG A 24 -3.63 -20.56 3.51
C ARG A 24 -3.80 -21.91 2.81
N ARG A 25 -3.00 -22.21 1.78
CA ARG A 25 -2.99 -23.52 1.10
C ARG A 25 -2.58 -24.64 2.04
N ARG A 26 -1.61 -24.42 2.95
CA ARG A 26 -1.23 -25.42 3.96
C ARG A 26 -2.38 -25.73 4.90
N TRP A 27 -3.06 -24.71 5.43
CA TRP A 27 -4.24 -24.91 6.27
C TRP A 27 -5.39 -25.58 5.54
N ALA A 28 -5.62 -25.25 4.28
CA ALA A 28 -6.64 -25.88 3.45
C ALA A 28 -6.40 -27.38 3.28
N ARG A 29 -5.14 -27.80 3.14
CA ARG A 29 -4.76 -29.24 3.11
C ARG A 29 -5.09 -29.97 4.41
N GLN A 30 -5.19 -29.25 5.53
CA GLN A 30 -5.60 -29.78 6.84
C GLN A 30 -7.12 -29.66 7.07
N GLY A 31 -7.89 -29.31 6.04
CA GLY A 31 -9.35 -29.17 6.13
C GLY A 31 -9.82 -27.84 6.73
N VAL A 32 -8.91 -26.88 6.96
CA VAL A 32 -9.28 -25.54 7.43
C VAL A 32 -9.70 -24.68 6.25
N ILE A 33 -10.92 -24.15 6.28
CA ILE A 33 -11.40 -23.20 5.29
C ILE A 33 -10.84 -21.82 5.63
N CYS A 34 -9.94 -21.33 4.79
CA CYS A 34 -9.41 -19.97 4.89
C CYS A 34 -10.23 -19.05 3.98
N ASP A 35 -10.82 -18.02 4.56
CA ASP A 35 -11.60 -17.04 3.81
C ASP A 35 -10.69 -16.18 2.91
N GLU A 36 -11.01 -16.17 1.63
CA GLU A 36 -10.31 -15.40 0.59
C GLU A 36 -11.19 -14.27 0.02
N LEU A 37 -12.40 -14.11 0.53
CA LEU A 37 -13.37 -13.13 0.05
C LEU A 37 -13.46 -11.89 0.93
N SER A 38 -13.31 -12.02 2.25
CA SER A 38 -13.42 -10.91 3.19
C SER A 38 -12.21 -9.98 3.16
N VAL A 39 -11.04 -10.45 2.72
CA VAL A 39 -9.85 -9.61 2.59
C VAL A 39 -9.71 -9.11 1.15
N SER A 40 -9.53 -7.81 1.01
CA SER A 40 -9.42 -7.16 -0.29
C SER A 40 -8.32 -6.09 -0.30
N ALA A 41 -7.84 -5.76 -1.48
CA ALA A 41 -6.99 -4.61 -1.76
C ALA A 41 -7.81 -3.54 -2.47
N LEU A 42 -7.63 -2.28 -2.10
CA LEU A 42 -8.27 -1.13 -2.72
C LEU A 42 -7.25 -0.42 -3.62
N ALA A 43 -7.61 -0.18 -4.87
CA ALA A 43 -6.75 0.45 -5.84
C ALA A 43 -7.53 1.41 -6.76
N LEU A 44 -6.80 2.35 -7.37
CA LEU A 44 -7.32 3.31 -8.35
C LEU A 44 -6.37 3.36 -9.54
N ASN A 45 -6.93 3.40 -10.74
CA ASN A 45 -6.25 3.68 -12.02
C ASN A 45 -5.01 2.83 -12.34
N LEU A 46 -4.91 1.60 -11.82
CA LEU A 46 -3.81 0.71 -12.17
C LEU A 46 -3.80 0.46 -13.69
N PRO A 47 -2.67 0.72 -14.40
CA PRO A 47 -2.56 0.52 -15.84
C PRO A 47 -2.36 -0.96 -16.17
N ALA A 48 -3.15 -1.83 -15.52
CA ALA A 48 -3.02 -3.26 -15.66
C ALA A 48 -3.71 -3.77 -16.93
N SER A 49 -3.03 -4.66 -17.61
CA SER A 49 -3.50 -5.46 -18.73
C SER A 49 -3.46 -6.95 -18.39
N GLY A 50 -3.59 -7.81 -19.36
CA GLY A 50 -3.54 -9.26 -19.21
C GLY A 50 -4.88 -9.95 -19.48
N GLU A 51 -4.84 -11.28 -19.47
CA GLU A 51 -6.01 -12.10 -19.71
C GLU A 51 -6.71 -12.49 -18.41
N GLY A 52 -8.04 -12.54 -18.44
CA GLY A 52 -8.86 -13.08 -17.36
C GLY A 52 -9.79 -12.06 -16.71
N LEU A 53 -10.55 -12.55 -15.74
CA LEU A 53 -11.62 -11.77 -15.10
C LEU A 53 -11.04 -10.57 -14.34
N THR A 54 -9.99 -10.76 -13.55
CA THR A 54 -9.42 -9.72 -12.70
C THR A 54 -8.85 -8.58 -13.52
N SER A 55 -8.11 -8.87 -14.60
CA SER A 55 -7.58 -7.85 -15.52
C SER A 55 -8.71 -7.05 -16.17
N GLY A 56 -9.78 -7.73 -16.61
CA GLY A 56 -10.96 -7.07 -17.16
C GLY A 56 -11.66 -6.16 -16.16
N VAL A 57 -11.76 -6.56 -14.90
CA VAL A 57 -12.32 -5.73 -13.82
C VAL A 57 -11.47 -4.48 -13.61
N VAL A 58 -10.16 -4.62 -13.44
CA VAL A 58 -9.23 -3.49 -13.25
C VAL A 58 -9.30 -2.52 -14.44
N PHE A 59 -9.24 -3.05 -15.67
CA PHE A 59 -9.33 -2.25 -16.89
C PHE A 59 -10.63 -1.43 -16.97
N ASN A 60 -11.78 -2.05 -16.66
CA ASN A 60 -13.07 -1.35 -16.71
C ASN A 60 -13.17 -0.25 -15.64
N HIS A 61 -12.70 -0.51 -14.42
CA HIS A 61 -12.67 0.50 -13.36
C HIS A 61 -11.76 1.68 -13.74
N ARG A 62 -10.57 1.42 -14.24
CA ARG A 62 -9.67 2.47 -14.74
C ARG A 62 -10.31 3.35 -15.79
N ARG A 63 -11.01 2.76 -16.76
CA ARG A 63 -11.68 3.53 -17.83
C ARG A 63 -12.76 4.49 -17.31
N CYS A 64 -13.31 4.22 -16.14
CA CYS A 64 -14.34 5.03 -15.50
C CYS A 64 -13.77 5.95 -14.41
N GLY A 65 -12.47 5.88 -14.11
CA GLY A 65 -11.87 6.58 -12.97
C GLY A 65 -12.37 6.08 -11.61
N GLU A 66 -12.91 4.86 -11.56
CA GLU A 66 -13.53 4.30 -10.37
C GLU A 66 -12.58 3.41 -9.56
N PRO A 67 -12.59 3.52 -8.22
CA PRO A 67 -11.84 2.61 -7.37
C PRO A 67 -12.27 1.16 -7.56
N VAL A 68 -11.31 0.23 -7.44
CA VAL A 68 -11.57 -1.20 -7.50
C VAL A 68 -11.16 -1.88 -6.19
N ARG A 69 -12.02 -2.79 -5.70
CA ARG A 69 -11.67 -3.72 -4.62
C ARG A 69 -11.45 -5.11 -5.20
N LEU A 70 -10.25 -5.64 -4.98
CA LEU A 70 -9.83 -6.96 -5.44
C LEU A 70 -9.69 -7.89 -4.24
N THR A 71 -10.50 -8.94 -4.19
CA THR A 71 -10.40 -9.95 -3.13
C THR A 71 -9.11 -10.77 -3.27
N LEU A 72 -8.66 -11.36 -2.17
CA LEU A 72 -7.51 -12.26 -2.21
C LEU A 72 -7.71 -13.42 -3.21
N ARG A 73 -8.96 -13.91 -3.33
CA ARG A 73 -9.31 -14.95 -4.31
C ARG A 73 -9.05 -14.48 -5.76
N GLN A 74 -9.48 -13.26 -6.10
CA GLN A 74 -9.25 -12.69 -7.44
C GLN A 74 -7.76 -12.50 -7.72
N LEU A 75 -6.99 -12.11 -6.71
CA LEU A 75 -5.54 -11.88 -6.83
C LEU A 75 -4.73 -13.19 -6.92
N GLY A 76 -5.24 -14.30 -6.35
CA GLY A 76 -4.55 -15.57 -6.32
C GLY A 76 -4.28 -16.19 -7.69
N ASP A 77 -5.18 -15.98 -8.64
CA ASP A 77 -5.08 -16.48 -10.01
C ASP A 77 -4.96 -15.32 -11.03
N ALA A 78 -4.73 -14.09 -10.54
CA ALA A 78 -4.65 -12.92 -11.40
C ALA A 78 -3.39 -12.93 -12.27
N LYS A 79 -3.59 -12.59 -13.54
CA LYS A 79 -2.54 -12.23 -14.48
C LYS A 79 -2.69 -10.74 -14.74
N LEU A 80 -2.22 -9.92 -13.79
CA LEU A 80 -2.16 -8.47 -13.94
C LEU A 80 -0.77 -8.13 -14.46
N GLU A 81 -0.71 -7.57 -15.65
CA GLU A 81 0.53 -7.14 -16.27
C GLU A 81 0.54 -5.60 -16.29
N VAL A 82 1.53 -4.98 -15.70
CA VAL A 82 1.74 -3.55 -15.75
C VAL A 82 3.03 -3.22 -16.50
N PRO A 83 3.10 -2.08 -17.22
CA PRO A 83 4.34 -1.68 -17.87
C PRO A 83 5.48 -1.55 -16.84
N PRO A 84 6.68 -2.11 -17.11
CA PRO A 84 7.83 -1.92 -16.23
C PRO A 84 8.13 -0.44 -16.00
N GLY A 85 8.52 -0.08 -14.77
CA GLY A 85 8.73 1.31 -14.36
C GLY A 85 7.43 2.09 -14.12
N THR A 86 6.27 1.41 -14.12
CA THR A 86 5.02 2.06 -13.65
C THR A 86 5.19 2.49 -12.20
N LEU A 87 5.10 3.79 -11.94
CA LEU A 87 5.08 4.31 -10.57
C LEU A 87 3.69 4.14 -9.98
N VAL A 88 3.59 3.33 -8.93
CA VAL A 88 2.37 3.13 -8.16
C VAL A 88 2.56 3.81 -6.80
N ARG A 89 1.73 4.81 -6.51
CA ARG A 89 1.73 5.44 -5.20
C ARG A 89 0.94 4.59 -4.20
N ILE A 90 1.34 4.63 -2.96
CA ILE A 90 0.71 3.88 -1.87
C ILE A 90 0.33 4.86 -0.78
N CYS A 91 -0.94 4.88 -0.39
CA CYS A 91 -1.47 5.65 0.75
C CYS A 91 -1.97 4.71 1.86
N GLU A 92 -2.09 5.23 3.05
CA GLU A 92 -2.62 4.48 4.20
C GLU A 92 -4.13 4.57 4.30
N ASN A 93 -4.70 5.77 4.05
CA ASN A 93 -6.08 6.07 4.30
C ASN A 93 -6.94 6.03 3.02
N PRO A 94 -8.08 5.31 3.05
CA PRO A 94 -9.01 5.28 1.92
C PRO A 94 -9.54 6.65 1.47
N SER A 95 -9.52 7.65 2.36
CA SER A 95 -9.99 9.00 2.03
C SER A 95 -9.15 9.64 0.93
N VAL A 96 -7.82 9.43 0.91
CA VAL A 96 -6.93 9.91 -0.15
C VAL A 96 -7.37 9.36 -1.51
N LEU A 97 -7.59 8.05 -1.58
CA LEU A 97 -8.01 7.39 -2.80
C LEU A 97 -9.42 7.83 -3.24
N ALA A 98 -10.36 7.98 -2.30
CA ALA A 98 -11.72 8.45 -2.59
C ALA A 98 -11.73 9.88 -3.13
N HIS A 99 -10.90 10.78 -2.58
CA HIS A 99 -10.78 12.15 -3.08
C HIS A 99 -10.08 12.19 -4.45
N ALA A 100 -9.04 11.38 -4.65
CA ALA A 100 -8.40 11.25 -5.97
C ALA A 100 -9.41 10.80 -7.04
N ALA A 101 -10.19 9.77 -6.75
CA ALA A 101 -11.23 9.30 -7.68
C ALA A 101 -12.28 10.37 -7.99
N THR A 102 -12.70 11.16 -6.98
CA THR A 102 -13.73 12.19 -7.14
C THR A 102 -13.21 13.44 -7.85
N THR A 103 -11.95 13.83 -7.57
CA THR A 103 -11.40 15.11 -8.04
C THR A 103 -10.66 14.99 -9.35
N LEU A 104 -9.95 13.87 -9.56
CA LEU A 104 -9.06 13.64 -10.69
C LEU A 104 -9.64 12.62 -11.69
N GLU A 105 -10.64 11.84 -11.26
CA GLU A 105 -11.28 10.83 -12.09
C GLU A 105 -10.24 9.92 -12.78
N GLY A 106 -10.33 9.77 -14.11
CA GLY A 106 -9.42 8.97 -14.92
C GLY A 106 -7.99 9.54 -15.06
N GLU A 107 -7.76 10.79 -14.65
CA GLU A 107 -6.46 11.48 -14.71
C GLU A 107 -5.59 11.23 -13.48
N ALA A 108 -6.12 10.54 -12.46
CA ALA A 108 -5.33 10.21 -11.28
C ALA A 108 -4.24 9.18 -11.61
N ALA A 109 -3.04 9.41 -11.08
CA ALA A 109 -1.96 8.44 -11.15
C ALA A 109 -2.33 7.11 -10.43
N PRO A 110 -1.69 5.98 -10.77
CA PRO A 110 -1.92 4.70 -10.12
C PRO A 110 -1.74 4.77 -8.60
N LEU A 111 -2.75 4.33 -7.85
CA LEU A 111 -2.77 4.41 -6.39
C LEU A 111 -3.27 3.11 -5.77
N VAL A 112 -2.60 2.64 -4.71
CA VAL A 112 -3.03 1.52 -3.86
C VAL A 112 -3.17 2.01 -2.44
N CYS A 113 -4.29 1.68 -1.77
CA CYS A 113 -4.48 1.97 -0.36
C CYS A 113 -4.23 0.73 0.50
N VAL A 114 -3.40 0.88 1.55
CA VAL A 114 -3.09 -0.25 2.45
C VAL A 114 -4.12 -0.43 3.57
N GLU A 115 -4.93 0.59 3.85
CA GLU A 115 -5.99 0.58 4.87
C GLU A 115 -5.44 0.17 6.26
N GLY A 116 -4.37 0.82 6.69
CA GLY A 116 -3.62 0.49 7.89
C GLY A 116 -2.57 -0.61 7.62
N GLN A 117 -2.44 -1.61 8.51
CA GLN A 117 -1.49 -2.71 8.28
C GLN A 117 -1.85 -3.49 7.02
N PRO A 118 -0.93 -3.64 6.04
CA PRO A 118 -1.19 -4.34 4.80
C PRO A 118 -1.71 -5.76 5.05
N ASN A 119 -2.93 -6.04 4.64
CA ASN A 119 -3.52 -7.36 4.69
C ASN A 119 -3.01 -8.26 3.55
N SER A 120 -3.37 -9.55 3.59
CA SER A 120 -2.87 -10.51 2.60
C SER A 120 -3.27 -10.20 1.15
N ALA A 121 -4.38 -9.50 0.91
CA ALA A 121 -4.78 -9.11 -0.45
C ALA A 121 -3.93 -7.92 -0.94
N VAL A 122 -3.66 -6.93 -0.07
CA VAL A 122 -2.75 -5.82 -0.39
C VAL A 122 -1.36 -6.36 -0.72
N LEU A 123 -0.80 -7.25 0.13
CA LEU A 123 0.50 -7.86 -0.14
C LEU A 123 0.51 -8.67 -1.44
N ALA A 124 -0.58 -9.39 -1.76
CA ALA A 124 -0.68 -10.13 -3.02
C ALA A 124 -0.68 -9.18 -4.22
N LEU A 125 -1.44 -8.08 -4.15
CA LEU A 125 -1.46 -7.08 -5.22
C LEU A 125 -0.09 -6.43 -5.42
N LEU A 126 0.54 -5.95 -4.34
CA LEU A 126 1.86 -5.31 -4.43
C LEU A 126 2.93 -6.28 -4.96
N ASN A 127 2.87 -7.57 -4.58
CA ASN A 127 3.78 -8.58 -5.11
C ASN A 127 3.58 -8.82 -6.62
N LEU A 128 2.33 -8.84 -7.12
CA LEU A 128 2.06 -8.96 -8.55
C LEU A 128 2.63 -7.76 -9.31
N LEU A 129 2.38 -6.54 -8.83
CA LEU A 129 2.89 -5.32 -9.45
C LEU A 129 4.43 -5.27 -9.43
N ALA A 130 5.05 -5.65 -8.31
CA ALA A 130 6.51 -5.70 -8.19
C ALA A 130 7.15 -6.73 -9.13
N ALA A 131 6.51 -7.88 -9.34
CA ALA A 131 7.00 -8.92 -10.25
C ALA A 131 7.07 -8.43 -11.70
N ASP A 132 6.21 -7.49 -12.09
CA ASP A 132 6.21 -6.86 -13.41
C ASP A 132 7.12 -5.61 -13.49
N GLY A 133 7.84 -5.29 -12.41
CA GLY A 133 8.78 -4.18 -12.38
C GLY A 133 8.12 -2.82 -12.13
N ALA A 134 6.98 -2.78 -11.43
CA ALA A 134 6.43 -1.53 -10.92
C ALA A 134 7.35 -0.94 -9.85
N GLU A 135 7.42 0.38 -9.81
CA GLU A 135 8.10 1.17 -8.78
C GLU A 135 7.06 1.71 -7.79
N PHE A 136 7.46 1.91 -6.54
CA PHE A 136 6.53 2.31 -5.49
C PHE A 136 6.98 3.59 -4.79
N ALA A 137 6.00 4.43 -4.42
CA ALA A 137 6.20 5.58 -3.55
C ALA A 137 5.14 5.55 -2.45
N TYR A 138 5.54 5.70 -1.20
CA TYR A 138 4.68 5.53 -0.02
C TYR A 138 4.50 6.83 0.75
N HIS A 139 3.25 7.12 1.10
CA HIS A 139 2.85 8.10 2.11
C HIS A 139 1.96 7.42 3.15
N GLY A 140 1.93 7.93 4.38
CA GLY A 140 1.04 7.49 5.45
C GLY A 140 0.94 8.53 6.55
N ASP A 141 0.22 8.21 7.63
CA ASP A 141 0.06 9.11 8.75
C ASP A 141 1.40 9.35 9.47
N PHE A 142 1.68 10.61 9.82
CA PHE A 142 2.78 10.93 10.73
C PHE A 142 2.37 10.68 12.17
N ASP A 143 2.24 9.40 12.49
CA ASP A 143 2.10 8.88 13.83
C ASP A 143 2.95 7.61 14.01
N TRP A 144 3.00 7.07 15.22
CA TRP A 144 3.83 5.88 15.48
C TRP A 144 3.30 4.60 14.80
N GLY A 145 2.00 4.58 14.47
CA GLY A 145 1.36 3.53 13.68
C GLY A 145 1.81 3.58 12.24
N GLY A 146 1.66 4.76 11.61
CA GLY A 146 2.04 5.03 10.24
C GLY A 146 3.53 4.79 9.99
N LEU A 147 4.43 5.17 10.92
CA LEU A 147 5.86 4.86 10.78
C LEU A 147 6.14 3.34 10.74
N ARG A 148 5.41 2.53 11.52
CA ARG A 148 5.56 1.06 11.47
C ARG A 148 5.06 0.46 10.17
N ILE A 149 3.94 0.98 9.66
CA ILE A 149 3.38 0.57 8.37
C ILE A 149 4.34 0.95 7.24
N ALA A 150 4.83 2.20 7.25
CA ALA A 150 5.83 2.69 6.32
C ALA A 150 7.08 1.81 6.28
N THR A 151 7.63 1.46 7.45
CA THR A 151 8.80 0.56 7.54
C THR A 151 8.53 -0.75 6.82
N THR A 152 7.35 -1.36 7.06
CA THR A 152 6.97 -2.62 6.43
C THR A 152 6.91 -2.52 4.90
N VAL A 153 6.33 -1.43 4.37
CA VAL A 153 6.15 -1.25 2.93
C VAL A 153 7.46 -0.86 2.25
N ILE A 154 8.18 0.11 2.83
CA ILE A 154 9.44 0.63 2.28
C ILE A 154 10.51 -0.47 2.25
N GLU A 155 10.72 -1.19 3.36
CA GLU A 155 11.73 -2.25 3.41
C GLU A 155 11.40 -3.43 2.48
N ARG A 156 10.11 -3.78 2.36
CA ARG A 156 9.71 -4.93 1.56
C ARG A 156 9.72 -4.67 0.06
N TYR A 157 9.33 -3.49 -0.38
CA TYR A 157 9.13 -3.18 -1.79
C TYR A 157 10.11 -2.15 -2.35
N GLY A 158 11.02 -1.62 -1.52
CA GLY A 158 11.92 -0.56 -1.94
C GLY A 158 11.19 0.74 -2.29
N ALA A 159 10.04 0.98 -1.65
CA ALA A 159 9.24 2.16 -1.94
C ALA A 159 9.98 3.44 -1.54
N GLU A 160 9.95 4.45 -2.43
CA GLU A 160 10.46 5.77 -2.09
C GLU A 160 9.50 6.52 -1.15
N PRO A 161 9.99 7.33 -0.21
CA PRO A 161 9.12 8.16 0.62
C PRO A 161 8.45 9.24 -0.26
N TRP A 162 7.12 9.22 -0.34
CA TRP A 162 6.34 10.21 -1.05
C TRP A 162 5.82 11.26 -0.05
N ARG A 163 6.40 12.47 -0.06
CA ARG A 163 6.11 13.51 0.93
C ARG A 163 6.12 13.00 2.38
N PHE A 164 7.04 12.08 2.69
CA PHE A 164 7.05 11.38 3.97
C PHE A 164 8.41 11.49 4.68
N GLY A 165 8.92 12.72 4.69
CA GLY A 165 10.19 13.08 5.31
C GLY A 165 10.06 14.13 6.41
N VAL A 166 11.20 14.54 6.97
CA VAL A 166 11.27 15.56 8.04
C VAL A 166 10.69 16.90 7.58
N ALA A 167 11.03 17.34 6.36
CA ALA A 167 10.57 18.62 5.84
C ALA A 167 9.05 18.64 5.66
N ASP A 168 8.48 17.54 5.17
CA ASP A 168 7.04 17.39 4.95
C ASP A 168 6.29 17.42 6.29
N TYR A 169 6.80 16.68 7.28
CA TYR A 169 6.24 16.72 8.64
C TYR A 169 6.27 18.12 9.23
N LEU A 170 7.41 18.81 9.18
CA LEU A 170 7.56 20.14 9.75
C LEU A 170 6.66 21.17 9.05
N ALA A 171 6.42 21.02 7.76
CA ALA A 171 5.50 21.89 7.02
C ALA A 171 4.04 21.65 7.45
N ALA A 172 3.65 20.41 7.71
CA ALA A 172 2.30 20.03 8.11
C ALA A 172 2.03 20.20 9.62
N ALA A 173 3.04 20.14 10.49
CA ALA A 173 2.90 20.16 11.95
C ALA A 173 2.05 21.33 12.50
N PRO A 174 2.07 22.55 11.93
CA PRO A 174 1.21 23.64 12.39
C PRO A 174 -0.30 23.37 12.24
N ALA A 175 -0.70 22.49 11.33
CA ALA A 175 -2.09 22.08 11.11
C ALA A 175 -2.50 20.88 12.00
N GLY A 176 -1.55 20.23 12.67
CA GLY A 176 -1.79 19.10 13.54
C GLY A 176 -2.60 19.50 14.77
N THR A 177 -3.64 18.73 15.06
CA THR A 177 -4.55 19.00 16.20
C THR A 177 -4.54 17.87 17.22
N LEU A 178 -4.03 16.70 16.87
CA LEU A 178 -3.95 15.53 17.74
C LEU A 178 -2.54 15.42 18.32
N LEU A 179 -2.47 15.16 19.63
CA LEU A 179 -1.19 14.88 20.27
C LEU A 179 -0.76 13.44 19.98
N LEU A 180 0.54 13.27 19.80
CA LEU A 180 1.13 11.93 19.72
C LEU A 180 1.14 11.30 21.12
N ASP A 181 0.85 10.00 21.16
CA ASP A 181 1.20 9.21 22.33
C ASP A 181 2.74 9.19 22.52
N PRO A 182 3.24 8.90 23.73
CA PRO A 182 4.67 8.70 23.90
C PRO A 182 5.20 7.65 22.90
N PRO A 183 6.36 7.88 22.28
CA PRO A 183 6.91 6.94 21.31
C PRO A 183 7.09 5.57 21.97
N GLY A 184 6.48 4.54 21.41
CA GLY A 184 6.70 3.16 21.82
C GLY A 184 8.15 2.75 21.54
N ALA A 185 8.65 1.73 22.25
CA ALA A 185 9.95 1.15 21.96
C ALA A 185 9.98 0.68 20.49
N GLY A 186 10.91 1.22 19.69
CA GLY A 186 11.13 0.81 18.30
C GLY A 186 10.50 1.71 17.23
N ALA A 187 10.02 2.92 17.56
CA ALA A 187 9.68 3.89 16.52
C ALA A 187 10.93 4.27 15.74
N THR A 188 10.97 3.95 14.46
CA THR A 188 12.11 4.22 13.56
C THR A 188 11.59 4.73 12.22
N ALA A 189 12.39 5.56 11.57
CA ALA A 189 12.17 6.03 10.20
C ALA A 189 13.49 6.00 9.42
N PRO A 190 13.98 4.82 9.02
CA PRO A 190 15.30 4.70 8.37
C PRO A 190 15.43 5.52 7.09
N TRP A 191 14.32 5.74 6.37
CA TRP A 191 14.26 6.54 5.15
C TRP A 191 14.36 8.06 5.40
N ALA A 192 14.11 8.52 6.63
CA ALA A 192 14.06 9.94 7.00
C ALA A 192 14.76 10.18 8.34
N PRO A 193 16.11 10.20 8.39
CA PRO A 193 16.85 10.51 9.61
C PRO A 193 16.39 11.85 10.21
N GLY A 194 16.09 11.85 11.52
CA GLY A 194 15.58 13.03 12.24
C GLY A 194 14.06 13.15 12.27
N LEU A 195 13.30 12.30 11.57
CA LEU A 195 11.82 12.37 11.58
C LEU A 195 11.24 12.03 12.96
N VAL A 196 11.73 10.98 13.60
CA VAL A 196 11.28 10.57 14.94
C VAL A 196 11.57 11.67 15.98
N GLU A 197 12.73 12.31 15.89
CA GLU A 197 13.11 13.43 16.75
C GLU A 197 12.20 14.65 16.53
N ALA A 198 11.90 14.99 15.27
CA ALA A 198 10.99 16.07 14.93
C ALA A 198 9.59 15.81 15.45
N MET A 199 9.05 14.61 15.22
CA MET A 199 7.73 14.20 15.70
C MET A 199 7.67 14.22 17.25
N THR A 200 8.71 13.77 17.92
CA THR A 200 8.80 13.80 19.38
C THR A 200 8.83 15.26 19.90
N ALA A 201 9.59 16.14 19.25
CA ALA A 201 9.74 17.52 19.67
C ALA A 201 8.45 18.34 19.49
N HIS A 202 7.74 18.14 18.38
CA HIS A 202 6.48 18.85 18.09
C HIS A 202 5.27 18.19 18.75
N ASN A 203 5.33 16.90 19.03
CA ASN A 203 4.31 16.12 19.72
C ASN A 203 2.91 16.20 19.08
N VAL A 204 2.84 16.23 17.75
CA VAL A 204 1.58 16.25 16.99
C VAL A 204 1.56 15.15 15.94
N ALA A 205 0.41 14.48 15.82
CA ALA A 205 0.12 13.58 14.72
C ALA A 205 -0.44 14.37 13.53
N ILE A 206 -0.07 13.97 12.33
CA ILE A 206 -0.62 14.50 11.08
C ILE A 206 -1.21 13.33 10.29
N HIS A 207 -2.50 13.37 10.08
CA HIS A 207 -3.17 12.38 9.24
C HIS A 207 -3.18 12.80 7.77
N GLU A 208 -3.24 11.82 6.87
CA GLU A 208 -3.23 12.05 5.42
C GLU A 208 -4.27 13.08 4.96
N GLU A 209 -5.44 13.14 5.63
CA GLU A 209 -6.47 14.13 5.32
C GLU A 209 -6.04 15.59 5.53
N GLN A 210 -5.05 15.83 6.38
CA GLN A 210 -4.55 17.17 6.68
C GLN A 210 -3.57 17.68 5.62
N VAL A 211 -3.04 16.78 4.79
CA VAL A 211 -2.10 17.06 3.69
C VAL A 211 -2.68 16.65 2.33
N LEU A 212 -3.97 16.41 2.28
CA LEU A 212 -4.66 15.84 1.13
C LEU A 212 -4.46 16.65 -0.16
N ASP A 213 -4.53 17.98 -0.09
CA ASP A 213 -4.36 18.85 -1.26
C ASP A 213 -2.96 18.68 -1.90
N ASP A 214 -1.93 18.53 -1.08
CA ASP A 214 -0.57 18.28 -1.53
C ASP A 214 -0.42 16.89 -2.19
N LEU A 215 -1.07 15.88 -1.60
CA LEU A 215 -1.06 14.52 -2.15
C LEU A 215 -1.81 14.47 -3.48
N LEU A 216 -2.96 15.12 -3.59
CA LEU A 216 -3.74 15.18 -4.81
C LEU A 216 -2.99 15.91 -5.94
N ALA A 217 -2.26 16.98 -5.61
CA ALA A 217 -1.45 17.70 -6.60
C ALA A 217 -0.40 16.77 -7.26
N ASP A 218 0.22 15.87 -6.49
CA ASP A 218 1.19 14.91 -7.02
C ASP A 218 0.53 13.74 -7.79
N LEU A 219 -0.78 13.51 -7.58
CA LEU A 219 -1.51 12.43 -8.25
C LEU A 219 -2.04 12.82 -9.63
N VAL A 220 -1.88 14.07 -10.07
CA VAL A 220 -2.25 14.46 -11.44
C VAL A 220 -1.30 13.76 -12.42
N GLU A 221 -1.84 12.95 -13.35
CA GLU A 221 -1.05 12.27 -14.38
C GLU A 221 -0.57 13.34 -15.42
N GLY A 222 0.69 13.72 -15.36
CA GLY A 222 1.26 14.72 -16.30
C GLY A 222 2.57 15.37 -15.88
N GLU A 223 2.90 15.40 -14.61
CA GLU A 223 4.19 15.90 -14.12
C GLU A 223 5.24 14.79 -13.95
N ARG A 224 5.51 14.04 -15.02
CA ARG A 224 6.80 13.37 -15.12
C ARG A 224 7.82 14.46 -15.48
N GLN A 225 8.57 14.88 -14.49
CA GLN A 225 9.76 15.70 -14.74
C GLN A 225 10.66 14.95 -15.73
N ASN A 226 10.88 15.56 -16.88
CA ASN A 226 11.93 15.21 -17.84
C ASN A 226 13.30 15.38 -17.20
#